data_009b0e1619a0604ce32ad9c8ad42d145
#
_entry.id   009b0e1619a0604ce32ad9c8ad42d145
#
_cell.length_a   1.000
_cell.length_b   1.000
_cell.length_c   1.000
_cell.angle_alpha   90.00
_cell.angle_beta   90.00
_cell.angle_gamma   90.00
#
_symmetry.space_group_name_H-M   'P 1'
#
loop_
_entity.id
_entity.type
_entity.pdbx_description
1 polymer ?
#
loop_
_entity_poly.entity_id
_entity_poly.type
_entity_poly.pdbx_seq_one_letter_code
_entity_poly.pdbx_strand_id
1 'polypeptide(L)'
;MKRMILYFIVAFLFMLIGGDHLRYKYVVSTMPQQTGAIEELNSDKVVKQKFTAKEETVDTIDLLVATYGRENSGLIQLTISDSQGKVVAEHKDDVSILEDNEIYKWVIEPGIENAKGKEYELTIKTTCAAGEAPTVYYSADASGVFSVDGQDRSGSICFDYVGRSFFMFGTYYWYFVIAGAALIVGYTFWCLARKKQGKTTLGLACLAVWERYEFLIKQLVARDFKTKYKRSVLGYLWSFLNPLLTMTVQYIVFSTIFRSGISNFPVYLLSGIILFNFFTDAVGQGLTSIVGNASLITKVYVPKYIYPVTRVVSCSINMLISVIPLLIVTLLTGAKITPAVLLLPFALACLLLFCIGMSLLLSTTEVFFRDTQYLWGIVSLVWMYATPLFYPENIIPAQFRFIQTLNPMYHYVRFVRTILINGCSPEPKAYLLCAASALLMCVFGAIVFKKNQDKFILYV
;
A
#
# COMPACT_ATOMS: atom_id res chain seq x y z
N MET A 1 19.28 5.25 26.11
CA MET A 1 18.73 4.03 26.68
C MET A 1 17.21 4.08 26.87
N LYS A 2 16.65 5.01 27.67
CA LYS A 2 15.18 5.16 27.81
C LYS A 2 14.45 5.31 26.45
N ARG A 3 14.99 6.12 25.52
CA ARG A 3 14.44 6.29 24.16
C ARG A 3 14.49 5.01 23.34
N MET A 4 15.57 4.21 23.43
CA MET A 4 15.68 2.94 22.72
C MET A 4 14.65 1.93 23.22
N ILE A 5 14.46 1.84 24.54
CA ILE A 5 13.41 1.02 25.14
C ILE A 5 12.03 1.49 24.67
N LEU A 6 11.80 2.81 24.62
CA LEU A 6 10.53 3.36 24.12
C LEU A 6 10.26 2.97 22.66
N TYR A 7 11.24 3.04 21.76
CA TYR A 7 11.08 2.60 20.37
C TYR A 7 10.76 1.11 20.27
N PHE A 8 11.39 0.27 21.10
CA PHE A 8 11.08 -1.16 21.12
C PHE A 8 9.69 -1.44 21.70
N ILE A 9 9.26 -0.72 22.73
CA ILE A 9 7.89 -0.83 23.26
C ILE A 9 6.87 -0.43 22.18
N VAL A 10 7.10 0.67 21.46
CA VAL A 10 6.23 1.11 20.36
C VAL A 10 6.19 0.08 19.23
N ALA A 11 7.33 -0.48 18.82
CA ALA A 11 7.39 -1.52 17.80
C ALA A 11 6.67 -2.80 18.26
N PHE A 12 6.81 -3.17 19.53
CA PHE A 12 6.12 -4.34 20.09
C PHE A 12 4.62 -4.13 20.19
N LEU A 13 4.17 -2.96 20.68
CA LEU A 13 2.75 -2.59 20.69
C LEU A 13 2.16 -2.57 19.28
N PHE A 14 2.92 -2.07 18.31
CA PHE A 14 2.53 -2.10 16.90
C PHE A 14 2.34 -3.54 16.38
N MET A 15 3.24 -4.45 16.72
CA MET A 15 3.09 -5.88 16.39
C MET A 15 1.88 -6.50 17.09
N LEU A 16 1.60 -6.14 18.34
CA LEU A 16 0.42 -6.63 19.08
C LEU A 16 -0.89 -6.16 18.44
N ILE A 17 -0.99 -4.87 18.12
CA ILE A 17 -2.19 -4.26 17.53
C ILE A 17 -2.40 -4.74 16.09
N GLY A 18 -1.32 -4.90 15.32
CA GLY A 18 -1.37 -5.41 13.95
C GLY A 18 -1.57 -6.93 13.85
N GLY A 19 -1.62 -7.65 14.98
CA GLY A 19 -1.54 -9.11 15.03
C GLY A 19 -2.59 -9.83 14.18
N ASP A 20 -3.83 -9.41 14.22
CA ASP A 20 -4.89 -10.04 13.46
C ASP A 20 -4.73 -9.81 11.95
N HIS A 21 -4.23 -8.63 11.54
CA HIS A 21 -3.99 -8.33 10.13
C HIS A 21 -2.68 -8.94 9.57
N LEU A 22 -1.76 -9.37 10.42
CA LEU A 22 -0.52 -10.06 10.03
C LEU A 22 -0.65 -11.58 9.98
N ARG A 23 -1.76 -12.14 10.48
CA ARG A 23 -1.99 -13.58 10.57
C ARG A 23 -2.61 -14.16 9.32
N TYR A 24 -3.43 -13.39 8.60
CA TYR A 24 -4.14 -13.86 7.43
C TYR A 24 -3.69 -13.13 6.18
N LYS A 25 -3.86 -13.81 5.07
CA LYS A 25 -3.81 -13.29 3.73
C LYS A 25 -5.25 -13.23 3.23
N TYR A 26 -5.71 -12.07 2.80
CA TYR A 26 -6.94 -11.98 2.03
C TYR A 26 -6.66 -12.43 0.60
N VAL A 27 -7.42 -13.38 0.14
CA VAL A 27 -7.32 -13.92 -1.20
C VAL A 27 -8.64 -13.62 -1.89
N VAL A 28 -8.53 -12.96 -3.04
CA VAL A 28 -9.65 -12.71 -3.94
C VAL A 28 -9.62 -13.84 -4.96
N SER A 29 -10.73 -14.56 -5.13
CA SER A 29 -10.87 -15.49 -6.25
C SER A 29 -10.87 -14.70 -7.56
N THR A 30 -10.54 -15.33 -8.66
CA THR A 30 -10.48 -14.62 -9.94
C THR A 30 -11.87 -14.61 -10.57
N MET A 31 -12.46 -13.43 -10.73
CA MET A 31 -13.72 -13.27 -11.46
C MET A 31 -13.52 -13.69 -12.92
N PRO A 32 -14.37 -14.59 -13.44
CA PRO A 32 -14.31 -14.97 -14.85
C PRO A 32 -14.59 -13.78 -15.77
N GLN A 33 -13.96 -13.77 -16.95
CA GLN A 33 -14.19 -12.73 -17.94
C GLN A 33 -15.59 -12.92 -18.55
N GLN A 34 -16.39 -11.85 -18.59
CA GLN A 34 -17.75 -11.91 -19.09
C GLN A 34 -17.79 -12.27 -20.59
N THR A 35 -18.66 -13.19 -20.95
CA THR A 35 -18.96 -13.55 -22.34
C THR A 35 -20.40 -13.23 -22.72
N GLY A 36 -21.29 -13.06 -21.75
CA GLY A 36 -22.70 -12.71 -21.96
C GLY A 36 -23.39 -12.29 -20.67
N ALA A 37 -24.61 -11.80 -20.80
CA ALA A 37 -25.50 -11.50 -19.69
C ALA A 37 -26.63 -12.53 -19.64
N ILE A 38 -27.08 -12.87 -18.43
CA ILE A 38 -28.30 -13.66 -18.24
C ILE A 38 -29.49 -12.74 -18.61
N GLU A 39 -30.63 -13.34 -18.95
CA GLU A 39 -31.86 -12.57 -19.14
C GLU A 39 -32.23 -11.82 -17.86
N GLU A 40 -33.09 -10.81 -17.99
CA GLU A 40 -33.61 -10.03 -16.86
C GLU A 40 -34.01 -10.90 -15.66
N LEU A 41 -33.53 -10.59 -14.47
CA LEU A 41 -33.82 -11.32 -13.25
C LEU A 41 -35.10 -10.77 -12.60
N ASN A 42 -36.26 -11.07 -13.19
CA ASN A 42 -37.55 -10.75 -12.60
C ASN A 42 -37.89 -11.70 -11.41
N SER A 43 -39.00 -11.46 -10.72
CA SER A 43 -39.44 -12.22 -9.54
C SER A 43 -39.56 -13.74 -9.76
N ASP A 44 -39.74 -14.17 -10.99
CA ASP A 44 -39.95 -15.57 -11.37
C ASP A 44 -38.65 -16.32 -11.62
N LYS A 45 -37.52 -15.59 -11.74
CA LYS A 45 -36.21 -16.16 -12.09
C LYS A 45 -35.31 -16.35 -10.88
N VAL A 46 -34.67 -17.51 -10.85
CA VAL A 46 -33.72 -17.89 -9.82
C VAL A 46 -32.42 -18.33 -10.47
N VAL A 47 -31.32 -17.66 -10.14
CA VAL A 47 -29.97 -18.06 -10.57
C VAL A 47 -29.24 -18.73 -9.43
N LYS A 48 -28.61 -19.88 -9.71
CA LYS A 48 -27.83 -20.61 -8.73
C LYS A 48 -26.48 -20.99 -9.28
N GLN A 49 -25.45 -20.86 -8.45
CA GLN A 49 -24.07 -21.23 -8.76
C GLN A 49 -23.44 -21.98 -7.60
N LYS A 50 -22.98 -23.19 -7.87
CA LYS A 50 -22.14 -23.92 -6.89
C LYS A 50 -20.70 -23.48 -6.98
N PHE A 51 -20.05 -23.33 -5.84
CA PHE A 51 -18.62 -23.04 -5.76
C PHE A 51 -18.00 -23.75 -4.55
N THR A 52 -16.70 -24.09 -4.68
CA THR A 52 -15.94 -24.65 -3.57
C THR A 52 -15.06 -23.58 -2.98
N ALA A 53 -15.19 -23.31 -1.70
CA ALA A 53 -14.34 -22.35 -1.02
C ALA A 53 -12.91 -22.88 -0.91
N LYS A 54 -11.95 -22.15 -1.44
CA LYS A 54 -10.51 -22.48 -1.39
C LYS A 54 -9.85 -21.96 -0.12
N GLU A 55 -10.45 -20.93 0.50
CA GLU A 55 -9.91 -20.22 1.65
C GLU A 55 -10.60 -20.64 2.94
N GLU A 56 -10.00 -20.31 4.09
CA GLU A 56 -10.55 -20.67 5.42
C GLU A 56 -11.87 -19.98 5.73
N THR A 57 -12.08 -18.80 5.15
CA THR A 57 -13.35 -18.05 5.32
C THR A 57 -13.87 -17.59 3.97
N VAL A 58 -15.17 -17.24 3.94
CA VAL A 58 -15.79 -16.43 2.88
C VAL A 58 -16.32 -15.17 3.55
N ASP A 59 -15.71 -14.04 3.26
CA ASP A 59 -15.99 -12.78 3.93
C ASP A 59 -16.76 -11.80 3.03
N THR A 60 -16.65 -11.93 1.70
CA THR A 60 -17.30 -11.04 0.75
C THR A 60 -17.63 -11.80 -0.54
N ILE A 61 -18.75 -11.48 -1.14
CA ILE A 61 -19.11 -11.87 -2.51
C ILE A 61 -19.13 -10.61 -3.35
N ASP A 62 -18.39 -10.62 -4.44
CA ASP A 62 -18.33 -9.57 -5.44
C ASP A 62 -19.00 -10.09 -6.72
N LEU A 63 -20.10 -9.45 -7.16
CA LEU A 63 -20.94 -9.90 -8.26
C LEU A 63 -21.01 -8.82 -9.36
N LEU A 64 -20.72 -9.18 -10.61
CA LEU A 64 -20.83 -8.27 -11.72
C LEU A 64 -22.28 -8.19 -12.19
N VAL A 65 -22.87 -7.00 -12.09
CA VAL A 65 -24.29 -6.75 -12.40
C VAL A 65 -24.45 -5.75 -13.54
N ALA A 66 -25.60 -5.78 -14.21
CA ALA A 66 -26.02 -4.76 -15.16
C ALA A 66 -27.46 -4.32 -14.88
N THR A 67 -27.69 -3.02 -15.02
CA THR A 67 -29.00 -2.38 -14.83
C THR A 67 -29.66 -1.99 -16.15
N TYR A 68 -29.00 -2.27 -17.27
CA TYR A 68 -29.39 -1.83 -18.61
C TYR A 68 -29.44 -0.29 -18.77
N GLY A 69 -28.65 0.43 -17.93
CA GLY A 69 -28.60 1.89 -17.94
C GLY A 69 -29.90 2.57 -17.53
N ARG A 70 -30.75 1.90 -16.77
CA ARG A 70 -32.08 2.37 -16.31
C ARG A 70 -32.18 2.29 -14.78
N GLU A 71 -33.14 3.02 -14.20
CA GLU A 71 -33.53 2.87 -12.81
C GLU A 71 -34.38 1.60 -12.66
N ASN A 72 -33.95 0.69 -11.82
CA ASN A 72 -34.67 -0.53 -11.49
C ASN A 72 -35.33 -0.39 -10.10
N SER A 73 -36.44 -1.13 -9.87
CA SER A 73 -37.16 -1.07 -8.60
C SER A 73 -37.42 -2.47 -8.02
N GLY A 74 -37.26 -2.61 -6.71
CA GLY A 74 -37.44 -3.86 -5.98
C GLY A 74 -36.23 -4.24 -5.16
N LEU A 75 -36.13 -5.49 -4.72
CA LEU A 75 -35.06 -6.01 -3.86
C LEU A 75 -34.27 -7.10 -4.60
N ILE A 76 -32.97 -7.09 -4.47
CA ILE A 76 -32.09 -8.21 -4.77
C ILE A 76 -31.82 -8.99 -3.49
N GLN A 77 -31.96 -10.31 -3.56
CA GLN A 77 -31.68 -11.23 -2.47
C GLN A 77 -30.57 -12.19 -2.87
N LEU A 78 -29.48 -12.19 -2.10
CA LEU A 78 -28.39 -13.13 -2.21
C LEU A 78 -28.41 -14.10 -1.04
N THR A 79 -28.31 -15.40 -1.32
CA THR A 79 -28.32 -16.43 -0.28
C THR A 79 -27.19 -17.41 -0.53
N ILE A 80 -26.42 -17.73 0.49
CA ILE A 80 -25.41 -18.80 0.45
C ILE A 80 -25.92 -19.96 1.29
N SER A 81 -26.01 -21.13 0.68
CA SER A 81 -26.40 -22.38 1.35
C SER A 81 -25.23 -23.37 1.33
N ASP A 82 -25.15 -24.20 2.36
CA ASP A 82 -24.19 -25.31 2.40
C ASP A 82 -24.65 -26.50 1.53
N SER A 83 -23.84 -27.55 1.46
CA SER A 83 -24.13 -28.78 0.69
C SER A 83 -25.39 -29.53 1.19
N GLN A 84 -25.90 -29.19 2.37
CA GLN A 84 -27.13 -29.76 2.94
C GLN A 84 -28.36 -28.88 2.68
N GLY A 85 -28.19 -27.76 1.97
CA GLY A 85 -29.26 -26.81 1.68
C GLY A 85 -29.57 -25.85 2.85
N LYS A 86 -28.79 -25.88 3.93
CA LYS A 86 -28.93 -24.95 5.03
C LYS A 86 -28.37 -23.58 4.67
N VAL A 87 -29.20 -22.54 4.86
CA VAL A 87 -28.75 -21.16 4.64
C VAL A 87 -27.69 -20.77 5.68
N VAL A 88 -26.52 -20.35 5.20
CA VAL A 88 -25.37 -19.94 6.02
C VAL A 88 -25.27 -18.41 6.07
N ALA A 89 -25.60 -17.73 4.98
CA ALA A 89 -25.65 -16.29 4.90
C ALA A 89 -26.77 -15.83 3.95
N GLU A 90 -27.42 -14.73 4.27
CA GLU A 90 -28.47 -14.11 3.47
C GLU A 90 -28.30 -12.60 3.50
N HIS A 91 -28.57 -11.95 2.38
CA HIS A 91 -28.54 -10.50 2.25
C HIS A 91 -29.65 -10.01 1.31
N LYS A 92 -30.21 -8.86 1.64
CA LYS A 92 -31.24 -8.20 0.84
C LYS A 92 -30.91 -6.73 0.73
N ASP A 93 -30.91 -6.23 -0.49
CA ASP A 93 -30.65 -4.83 -0.78
C ASP A 93 -31.66 -4.30 -1.80
N ASP A 94 -31.80 -2.98 -1.84
CA ASP A 94 -32.59 -2.30 -2.85
C ASP A 94 -31.80 -2.30 -4.19
N VAL A 95 -32.46 -2.67 -5.28
CA VAL A 95 -31.78 -2.70 -6.61
C VAL A 95 -31.40 -1.32 -7.10
N SER A 96 -31.94 -0.25 -6.54
CA SER A 96 -31.56 1.15 -6.90
C SER A 96 -30.12 1.50 -6.57
N ILE A 97 -29.46 0.74 -5.68
CA ILE A 97 -28.05 0.92 -5.35
C ILE A 97 -27.09 0.29 -6.36
N LEU A 98 -27.61 -0.54 -7.27
CA LEU A 98 -26.79 -1.21 -8.29
C LEU A 98 -26.42 -0.22 -9.39
N GLU A 99 -25.14 -0.18 -9.72
CA GLU A 99 -24.63 0.61 -10.85
C GLU A 99 -24.43 -0.27 -12.08
N ASP A 100 -24.67 0.32 -13.26
CA ASP A 100 -24.64 -0.45 -14.52
C ASP A 100 -23.24 -0.87 -14.91
N ASN A 101 -23.05 -2.18 -15.16
CA ASN A 101 -21.76 -2.78 -15.50
C ASN A 101 -20.70 -2.63 -14.39
N GLU A 102 -21.13 -2.56 -13.13
CA GLU A 102 -20.25 -2.46 -11.95
C GLU A 102 -20.35 -3.69 -11.05
N ILE A 103 -19.36 -3.78 -10.14
CA ILE A 103 -19.28 -4.88 -9.18
C ILE A 103 -20.09 -4.51 -7.95
N TYR A 104 -21.21 -5.23 -7.75
CA TYR A 104 -21.95 -5.21 -6.49
C TYR A 104 -21.25 -6.05 -5.44
N LYS A 105 -20.96 -5.43 -4.30
CA LYS A 105 -20.18 -6.03 -3.22
C LYS A 105 -21.02 -6.32 -1.99
N TRP A 106 -21.18 -7.60 -1.68
CA TRP A 106 -21.84 -8.07 -0.46
C TRP A 106 -20.81 -8.48 0.59
N VAL A 107 -20.74 -7.75 1.71
CA VAL A 107 -19.91 -8.10 2.88
C VAL A 107 -20.72 -8.98 3.83
N ILE A 108 -20.20 -10.17 4.13
CA ILE A 108 -20.82 -11.16 5.01
C ILE A 108 -20.32 -10.91 6.43
N GLU A 109 -21.21 -10.52 7.34
CA GLU A 109 -20.89 -10.26 8.75
C GLU A 109 -21.79 -11.11 9.67
N PRO A 110 -21.23 -12.06 10.48
CA PRO A 110 -19.83 -12.52 10.46
C PRO A 110 -19.51 -13.35 9.21
N GLY A 111 -18.26 -13.31 8.76
CA GLY A 111 -17.82 -14.15 7.62
C GLY A 111 -18.04 -15.66 7.89
N ILE A 112 -18.21 -16.43 6.83
CA ILE A 112 -18.39 -17.90 6.93
C ILE A 112 -17.04 -18.51 7.31
N GLU A 113 -16.90 -19.04 8.52
CA GLU A 113 -15.67 -19.64 9.03
C GLU A 113 -15.56 -21.14 8.68
N ASN A 114 -14.32 -21.66 8.67
CA ASN A 114 -14.01 -23.05 8.35
C ASN A 114 -14.59 -23.50 6.99
N ALA A 115 -14.53 -22.58 6.01
CA ALA A 115 -15.14 -22.79 4.70
C ALA A 115 -14.31 -23.67 3.76
N LYS A 116 -13.02 -23.76 3.99
CA LYS A 116 -12.06 -24.42 3.08
C LYS A 116 -12.42 -25.84 2.70
N GLY A 117 -12.49 -26.09 1.40
CA GLY A 117 -12.82 -27.38 0.82
C GLY A 117 -14.31 -27.74 0.89
N LYS A 118 -15.16 -26.87 1.42
CA LYS A 118 -16.61 -27.08 1.43
C LYS A 118 -17.25 -26.49 0.19
N GLU A 119 -18.30 -27.15 -0.27
CA GLU A 119 -19.16 -26.65 -1.34
C GLU A 119 -20.28 -25.77 -0.79
N TYR A 120 -20.50 -24.67 -1.46
CA TYR A 120 -21.60 -23.73 -1.20
C TYR A 120 -22.37 -23.48 -2.50
N GLU A 121 -23.65 -23.11 -2.35
CA GLU A 121 -24.50 -22.69 -3.44
C GLU A 121 -24.88 -21.22 -3.23
N LEU A 122 -24.45 -20.34 -4.14
CA LEU A 122 -24.90 -18.96 -4.22
C LEU A 122 -26.21 -18.93 -4.99
N THR A 123 -27.27 -18.41 -4.39
CA THR A 123 -28.59 -18.22 -5.00
C THR A 123 -28.89 -16.73 -5.10
N ILE A 124 -29.27 -16.27 -6.29
CA ILE A 124 -29.62 -14.89 -6.60
C ILE A 124 -31.09 -14.85 -7.00
N LYS A 125 -31.86 -14.02 -6.33
CA LYS A 125 -33.28 -13.76 -6.60
C LYS A 125 -33.54 -12.26 -6.57
N THR A 126 -34.61 -11.83 -7.28
CA THR A 126 -35.11 -10.46 -7.16
C THR A 126 -36.61 -10.46 -6.93
N THR A 127 -37.13 -9.33 -6.46
CA THR A 127 -38.60 -9.09 -6.36
C THR A 127 -39.07 -8.11 -7.45
N CYS A 128 -38.22 -7.84 -8.44
CA CYS A 128 -38.47 -6.85 -9.48
C CYS A 128 -39.51 -7.33 -10.49
N ALA A 129 -40.28 -6.40 -11.04
CA ALA A 129 -41.16 -6.67 -12.17
C ALA A 129 -40.37 -6.81 -13.47
N ALA A 130 -40.97 -7.45 -14.49
CA ALA A 130 -40.39 -7.51 -15.81
C ALA A 130 -40.28 -6.09 -16.41
N GLY A 131 -39.11 -5.74 -16.93
CA GLY A 131 -38.82 -4.41 -17.45
C GLY A 131 -38.15 -3.46 -16.43
N GLU A 132 -38.06 -3.85 -15.14
CA GLU A 132 -37.45 -3.08 -14.05
C GLU A 132 -36.43 -3.90 -13.23
N ALA A 133 -35.97 -5.03 -13.80
CA ALA A 133 -35.08 -5.94 -13.10
C ALA A 133 -33.64 -5.84 -13.63
N PRO A 134 -32.62 -5.95 -12.74
CA PRO A 134 -31.23 -6.05 -13.14
C PRO A 134 -30.92 -7.43 -13.74
N THR A 135 -29.70 -7.59 -14.25
CA THR A 135 -29.17 -8.90 -14.65
C THR A 135 -27.76 -9.11 -14.10
N VAL A 136 -27.29 -10.35 -14.17
CA VAL A 136 -25.89 -10.71 -13.85
C VAL A 136 -25.21 -11.24 -15.11
N TYR A 137 -23.90 -11.01 -15.17
CA TYR A 137 -23.07 -11.51 -16.24
C TYR A 137 -22.63 -12.94 -15.97
N TYR A 138 -22.37 -13.69 -17.07
CA TYR A 138 -21.78 -15.01 -17.01
C TYR A 138 -20.62 -15.17 -18.00
N SER A 139 -19.80 -16.18 -17.78
CA SER A 139 -18.73 -16.61 -18.66
C SER A 139 -18.99 -18.04 -19.12
N ALA A 140 -19.14 -18.24 -20.42
CA ALA A 140 -19.25 -19.56 -21.02
C ALA A 140 -17.91 -20.31 -21.06
N ASP A 141 -16.79 -19.56 -21.04
CA ASP A 141 -15.43 -20.11 -21.09
C ASP A 141 -14.92 -20.57 -19.70
N ALA A 142 -15.63 -20.21 -18.64
CA ALA A 142 -15.29 -20.64 -17.30
C ALA A 142 -15.71 -22.09 -17.06
N SER A 143 -14.87 -22.85 -16.34
CA SER A 143 -15.20 -24.20 -15.92
C SER A 143 -16.24 -24.18 -14.80
N GLY A 144 -17.37 -24.83 -14.99
CA GLY A 144 -18.43 -24.92 -13.99
C GLY A 144 -19.80 -25.13 -14.62
N VAL A 145 -20.82 -25.19 -13.76
CA VAL A 145 -22.24 -25.25 -14.14
C VAL A 145 -23.00 -24.29 -13.24
N PHE A 146 -23.80 -23.46 -13.83
CA PHE A 146 -24.78 -22.63 -13.12
C PHE A 146 -26.19 -22.93 -13.63
N SER A 147 -27.20 -22.70 -12.84
CA SER A 147 -28.57 -22.94 -13.25
C SER A 147 -29.40 -21.65 -13.25
N VAL A 148 -30.29 -21.55 -14.23
CA VAL A 148 -31.29 -20.51 -14.32
C VAL A 148 -32.65 -21.21 -14.38
N ASP A 149 -33.51 -20.94 -13.42
CA ASP A 149 -34.85 -21.57 -13.27
C ASP A 149 -34.79 -23.13 -13.25
N GLY A 150 -33.73 -23.67 -12.66
CA GLY A 150 -33.51 -25.13 -12.61
C GLY A 150 -32.97 -25.75 -13.90
N GLN A 151 -32.69 -24.95 -14.92
CA GLN A 151 -32.01 -25.40 -16.13
C GLN A 151 -30.50 -25.16 -16.02
N ASP A 152 -29.74 -26.22 -16.09
CA ASP A 152 -28.28 -26.15 -16.01
C ASP A 152 -27.68 -25.59 -17.32
N ARG A 153 -26.75 -24.67 -17.16
CA ARG A 153 -25.94 -24.06 -18.24
C ARG A 153 -24.46 -24.26 -17.96
N SER A 154 -23.68 -24.53 -19.00
CA SER A 154 -22.21 -24.64 -18.86
C SER A 154 -21.60 -23.24 -18.67
N GLY A 155 -20.60 -23.14 -17.80
CA GLY A 155 -19.94 -21.87 -17.49
C GLY A 155 -20.08 -21.48 -16.02
N SER A 156 -19.87 -20.21 -15.74
CA SER A 156 -19.99 -19.62 -14.38
C SER A 156 -20.57 -18.23 -14.47
N ILE A 157 -21.38 -17.84 -13.50
CA ILE A 157 -21.71 -16.41 -13.32
C ILE A 157 -20.44 -15.63 -13.01
N CYS A 158 -20.39 -14.36 -13.42
CA CYS A 158 -19.26 -13.47 -13.15
C CYS A 158 -19.34 -12.97 -11.71
N PHE A 159 -18.82 -13.79 -10.79
CA PHE A 159 -18.66 -13.44 -9.39
C PHE A 159 -17.27 -13.89 -8.90
N ASP A 160 -16.81 -13.26 -7.87
CA ASP A 160 -15.71 -13.75 -7.06
C ASP A 160 -16.04 -13.65 -5.57
N TYR A 161 -15.19 -14.22 -4.74
CA TYR A 161 -15.31 -14.08 -3.31
C TYR A 161 -13.95 -13.75 -2.69
N VAL A 162 -14.00 -13.00 -1.61
CA VAL A 162 -12.83 -12.69 -0.79
C VAL A 162 -12.90 -13.55 0.48
N GLY A 163 -11.83 -14.27 0.74
CA GLY A 163 -11.68 -15.07 1.95
C GLY A 163 -10.33 -14.85 2.62
N ARG A 164 -10.24 -15.26 3.87
CA ARG A 164 -8.99 -15.23 4.65
C ARG A 164 -8.32 -16.60 4.57
N SER A 165 -7.04 -16.62 4.26
CA SER A 165 -6.19 -17.80 4.35
C SER A 165 -5.09 -17.59 5.36
N PHE A 166 -4.90 -18.54 6.27
CA PHE A 166 -3.76 -18.53 7.17
C PHE A 166 -2.51 -18.96 6.40
N PHE A 167 -1.44 -18.22 6.54
CA PHE A 167 -0.13 -18.65 6.06
C PHE A 167 0.73 -19.16 7.23
N MET A 168 1.78 -19.93 6.94
CA MET A 168 2.63 -20.55 7.97
C MET A 168 3.12 -19.55 9.04
N PHE A 169 3.48 -18.33 8.63
CA PHE A 169 3.86 -17.26 9.55
C PHE A 169 2.69 -16.84 10.45
N GLY A 170 1.46 -16.81 9.95
CA GLY A 170 0.26 -16.44 10.70
C GLY A 170 -0.09 -17.46 11.77
N THR A 171 0.02 -18.77 11.48
CA THR A 171 -0.22 -19.84 12.44
C THR A 171 0.72 -19.76 13.64
N TYR A 172 1.99 -19.42 13.38
CA TYR A 172 3.02 -19.29 14.42
C TYR A 172 3.33 -17.83 14.81
N TYR A 173 2.46 -16.90 14.48
CA TYR A 173 2.66 -15.46 14.66
C TYR A 173 3.12 -15.09 16.07
N TRP A 174 2.45 -15.57 17.09
CA TRP A 174 2.79 -15.27 18.49
C TRP A 174 4.17 -15.82 18.91
N TYR A 175 4.57 -16.97 18.38
CA TYR A 175 5.91 -17.50 18.64
C TYR A 175 6.98 -16.60 18.01
N PHE A 176 6.76 -16.09 16.81
CA PHE A 176 7.66 -15.13 16.15
C PHE A 176 7.71 -13.79 16.91
N VAL A 177 6.57 -13.29 17.40
CA VAL A 177 6.49 -12.08 18.20
C VAL A 177 7.27 -12.24 19.51
N ILE A 178 7.09 -13.35 20.22
CA ILE A 178 7.80 -13.65 21.47
C ILE A 178 9.31 -13.81 21.21
N ALA A 179 9.69 -14.56 20.17
CA ALA A 179 11.08 -14.74 19.78
C ALA A 179 11.72 -13.39 19.39
N GLY A 180 11.04 -12.57 18.60
CA GLY A 180 11.46 -11.23 18.23
C GLY A 180 11.66 -10.32 19.46
N ALA A 181 10.71 -10.32 20.39
CA ALA A 181 10.80 -9.59 21.63
C ALA A 181 12.00 -10.05 22.48
N ALA A 182 12.20 -11.37 22.60
CA ALA A 182 13.33 -11.94 23.31
C ALA A 182 14.68 -11.55 22.68
N LEU A 183 14.77 -11.58 21.35
CA LEU A 183 15.96 -11.11 20.62
C LEU A 183 16.24 -9.62 20.86
N ILE A 184 15.21 -8.78 20.83
CA ILE A 184 15.33 -7.34 21.10
C ILE A 184 15.81 -7.10 22.53
N VAL A 185 15.19 -7.77 23.50
CA VAL A 185 15.58 -7.68 24.92
C VAL A 185 17.01 -8.20 25.10
N GLY A 186 17.33 -9.36 24.53
CA GLY A 186 18.68 -9.92 24.56
C GLY A 186 19.73 -8.99 23.95
N TYR A 187 19.43 -8.39 22.79
CA TYR A 187 20.30 -7.42 22.13
C TYR A 187 20.49 -6.15 23.00
N THR A 188 19.43 -5.66 23.67
CA THR A 188 19.56 -4.50 24.56
C THR A 188 20.43 -4.80 25.77
N PHE A 189 20.24 -5.97 26.39
CA PHE A 189 21.11 -6.42 27.48
C PHE A 189 22.56 -6.59 27.03
N TRP A 190 22.80 -7.18 25.88
CA TRP A 190 24.13 -7.32 25.28
C TRP A 190 24.78 -5.95 25.02
N CYS A 191 24.06 -5.00 24.47
CA CYS A 191 24.52 -3.63 24.29
C CYS A 191 24.91 -2.97 25.64
N LEU A 192 24.08 -3.17 26.67
CA LEU A 192 24.33 -2.64 28.01
C LEU A 192 25.59 -3.26 28.65
N ALA A 193 25.76 -4.57 28.52
CA ALA A 193 26.93 -5.28 29.01
C ALA A 193 28.21 -4.79 28.29
N ARG A 194 28.15 -4.63 26.96
CA ARG A 194 29.26 -4.08 26.17
C ARG A 194 29.60 -2.62 26.56
N LYS A 195 28.57 -1.79 26.82
CA LYS A 195 28.76 -0.42 27.29
C LYS A 195 29.49 -0.38 28.61
N LYS A 196 29.17 -1.29 29.55
CA LYS A 196 29.90 -1.41 30.86
C LYS A 196 31.35 -1.82 30.64
N GLN A 197 31.66 -2.56 29.58
CA GLN A 197 33.04 -2.98 29.25
C GLN A 197 33.81 -1.92 28.41
N GLY A 198 33.26 -0.73 28.21
CA GLY A 198 33.88 0.31 27.37
C GLY A 198 33.89 -0.01 25.84
N LYS A 199 33.22 -1.08 25.42
CA LYS A 199 33.17 -1.49 24.01
C LYS A 199 31.95 -0.89 23.31
N THR A 200 32.16 -0.41 22.08
CA THR A 200 31.07 0.15 21.23
C THR A 200 30.40 -0.96 20.40
N THR A 201 29.10 -0.94 20.31
CA THR A 201 28.31 -1.76 19.40
C THR A 201 27.63 -0.86 18.37
N LEU A 202 27.20 -1.41 17.21
CA LEU A 202 26.52 -0.65 16.17
C LEU A 202 25.34 0.19 16.72
N GLY A 203 24.49 -0.39 17.56
CA GLY A 203 23.38 0.32 18.18
C GLY A 203 23.82 1.45 19.10
N LEU A 204 24.88 1.24 19.91
CA LEU A 204 25.45 2.28 20.78
C LEU A 204 26.12 3.38 19.97
N ALA A 205 26.81 3.04 18.89
CA ALA A 205 27.43 4.02 17.99
C ALA A 205 26.37 4.91 17.31
N CYS A 206 25.29 4.32 16.78
CA CYS A 206 24.16 5.09 16.21
C CYS A 206 23.49 6.01 17.24
N LEU A 207 23.29 5.52 18.47
CA LEU A 207 22.72 6.34 19.56
C LEU A 207 23.66 7.48 19.96
N ALA A 208 24.95 7.22 20.07
CA ALA A 208 25.93 8.26 20.40
C ALA A 208 26.02 9.35 19.34
N VAL A 209 25.95 8.95 18.06
CA VAL A 209 25.88 9.90 16.93
C VAL A 209 24.58 10.71 17.00
N TRP A 210 23.45 10.06 17.25
CA TRP A 210 22.17 10.75 17.39
C TRP A 210 22.20 11.74 18.58
N GLU A 211 22.60 11.32 19.75
CA GLU A 211 22.70 12.19 20.94
C GLU A 211 23.64 13.39 20.70
N ARG A 212 24.75 13.17 20.00
CA ARG A 212 25.72 14.22 19.71
C ARG A 212 25.23 15.24 18.69
N TYR A 213 24.49 14.80 17.67
CA TYR A 213 24.08 15.66 16.55
C TYR A 213 22.58 15.96 16.51
N GLU A 214 21.78 15.50 17.47
CA GLU A 214 20.33 15.72 17.55
C GLU A 214 19.98 17.21 17.42
N PHE A 215 20.69 18.05 18.15
CA PHE A 215 20.47 19.50 18.11
C PHE A 215 20.75 20.07 16.72
N LEU A 216 21.87 19.71 16.11
CA LEU A 216 22.24 20.16 14.78
C LEU A 216 21.23 19.67 13.72
N ILE A 217 20.85 18.40 13.76
CA ILE A 217 19.85 17.84 12.85
C ILE A 217 18.53 18.61 12.96
N LYS A 218 18.04 18.86 14.18
CA LYS A 218 16.82 19.62 14.43
C LYS A 218 16.92 21.05 13.88
N GLN A 219 18.07 21.72 14.06
CA GLN A 219 18.27 23.08 13.54
C GLN A 219 18.30 23.13 12.00
N LEU A 220 18.99 22.17 11.36
CA LEU A 220 19.04 22.06 9.90
C LEU A 220 17.66 21.78 9.32
N VAL A 221 16.93 20.80 9.89
CA VAL A 221 15.56 20.47 9.46
C VAL A 221 14.62 21.68 9.64
N ALA A 222 14.68 22.35 10.80
CA ALA A 222 13.86 23.53 11.05
C ALA A 222 14.19 24.70 10.10
N ARG A 223 15.48 24.90 9.79
CA ARG A 223 15.91 25.89 8.80
C ARG A 223 15.33 25.59 7.42
N ASP A 224 15.51 24.36 6.97
CA ASP A 224 15.07 23.93 5.63
C ASP A 224 13.56 24.06 5.49
N PHE A 225 12.81 23.64 6.51
CA PHE A 225 11.37 23.74 6.56
C PHE A 225 10.89 25.21 6.57
N LYS A 226 11.50 26.07 7.39
CA LYS A 226 11.21 27.51 7.39
C LYS A 226 11.53 28.17 6.06
N THR A 227 12.64 27.78 5.43
CA THR A 227 13.08 28.38 4.15
C THR A 227 12.12 28.02 3.02
N LYS A 228 11.59 26.77 2.97
CA LYS A 228 10.64 26.31 1.95
C LYS A 228 9.35 27.15 1.94
N TYR A 229 8.88 27.57 3.11
CA TYR A 229 7.60 28.29 3.25
C TYR A 229 7.75 29.77 3.59
N LYS A 230 8.97 30.29 3.57
CA LYS A 230 9.24 31.72 3.83
C LYS A 230 8.57 32.57 2.76
N ARG A 231 7.82 33.58 3.20
CA ARG A 231 7.06 34.50 2.33
C ARG A 231 5.88 33.90 1.57
N SER A 232 5.46 32.68 1.90
CA SER A 232 4.27 32.07 1.32
C SER A 232 3.02 32.49 2.10
N VAL A 233 1.96 32.93 1.40
CA VAL A 233 0.66 33.31 2.00
C VAL A 233 0.00 32.12 2.68
N LEU A 234 0.00 30.95 2.02
CA LEU A 234 -0.60 29.73 2.54
C LEU A 234 0.37 28.89 3.40
N GLY A 235 1.67 29.24 3.38
CA GLY A 235 2.67 28.56 4.21
C GLY A 235 2.61 27.05 4.12
N TYR A 236 2.48 26.39 5.26
CA TYR A 236 2.44 24.93 5.38
C TYR A 236 1.21 24.28 4.74
N LEU A 237 0.15 25.04 4.48
CA LEU A 237 -1.05 24.54 3.83
C LEU A 237 -0.78 24.02 2.42
N TRP A 238 0.28 24.51 1.76
CA TRP A 238 0.72 23.98 0.47
C TRP A 238 1.12 22.51 0.51
N SER A 239 1.68 22.01 1.60
CA SER A 239 1.99 20.58 1.74
C SER A 239 0.74 19.70 1.74
N PHE A 240 -0.40 20.28 2.16
CA PHE A 240 -1.70 19.63 2.16
C PHE A 240 -2.42 19.80 0.82
N LEU A 241 -2.45 21.03 0.28
CA LEU A 241 -3.21 21.35 -0.93
C LEU A 241 -2.57 20.81 -2.21
N ASN A 242 -1.24 20.86 -2.33
CA ASN A 242 -0.57 20.47 -3.56
C ASN A 242 -0.85 19.02 -3.97
N PRO A 243 -0.74 18.00 -3.11
CA PRO A 243 -1.13 16.64 -3.46
C PRO A 243 -2.60 16.51 -3.87
N LEU A 244 -3.51 17.22 -3.18
CA LEU A 244 -4.95 17.18 -3.50
C LEU A 244 -5.26 17.81 -4.86
N LEU A 245 -4.70 18.99 -5.14
CA LEU A 245 -4.90 19.67 -6.42
C LEU A 245 -4.32 18.83 -7.57
N THR A 246 -3.12 18.29 -7.38
CA THR A 246 -2.50 17.40 -8.37
C THR A 246 -3.35 16.16 -8.61
N MET A 247 -3.84 15.52 -7.55
CA MET A 247 -4.74 14.38 -7.63
C MET A 247 -6.04 14.75 -8.38
N THR A 248 -6.64 15.90 -8.07
CA THR A 248 -7.87 16.35 -8.72
C THR A 248 -7.69 16.53 -10.22
N VAL A 249 -6.59 17.18 -10.65
CA VAL A 249 -6.27 17.33 -12.08
C VAL A 249 -6.07 15.97 -12.75
N GLN A 250 -5.29 15.10 -12.13
CA GLN A 250 -5.03 13.77 -12.68
C GLN A 250 -6.29 12.90 -12.69
N TYR A 251 -7.13 13.02 -11.66
CA TYR A 251 -8.42 12.32 -11.62
C TYR A 251 -9.31 12.73 -12.79
N ILE A 252 -9.46 14.01 -13.08
CA ILE A 252 -10.24 14.50 -14.21
C ILE A 252 -9.71 13.93 -15.55
N VAL A 253 -8.38 13.94 -15.74
CA VAL A 253 -7.76 13.44 -16.96
C VAL A 253 -7.90 11.92 -17.10
N PHE A 254 -7.52 11.19 -16.07
CA PHE A 254 -7.39 9.72 -16.16
C PHE A 254 -8.70 8.97 -15.90
N SER A 255 -9.65 9.54 -15.15
CA SER A 255 -10.98 8.92 -14.97
C SER A 255 -11.75 8.78 -16.29
N THR A 256 -11.52 9.71 -17.23
CA THR A 256 -12.12 9.66 -18.57
C THR A 256 -11.47 8.59 -19.45
N ILE A 257 -10.16 8.37 -19.29
CA ILE A 257 -9.37 7.43 -20.11
C ILE A 257 -9.51 6.00 -19.60
N PHE A 258 -9.39 5.82 -18.27
CA PHE A 258 -9.41 4.50 -17.61
C PHE A 258 -10.76 4.23 -16.93
N ARG A 259 -11.87 4.43 -17.68
CA ARG A 259 -13.22 4.15 -17.18
C ARG A 259 -13.28 2.77 -16.51
N SER A 260 -13.68 2.72 -15.25
CA SER A 260 -14.12 1.53 -14.50
C SER A 260 -13.12 0.41 -14.16
N GLY A 261 -11.82 0.58 -14.35
CA GLY A 261 -10.85 -0.51 -14.06
C GLY A 261 -10.19 -0.50 -12.67
N ILE A 262 -10.36 0.54 -11.86
CA ILE A 262 -9.65 0.70 -10.58
C ILE A 262 -10.62 1.10 -9.48
N SER A 263 -10.80 0.20 -8.50
CA SER A 263 -11.59 0.52 -7.31
C SER A 263 -10.96 1.68 -6.53
N ASN A 264 -11.78 2.64 -6.11
CA ASN A 264 -11.39 3.82 -5.34
C ASN A 264 -10.22 4.60 -5.98
N PHE A 265 -10.40 5.00 -7.25
CA PHE A 265 -9.37 5.66 -8.04
C PHE A 265 -8.76 6.92 -7.40
N PRO A 266 -9.50 7.80 -6.66
CA PRO A 266 -8.89 8.93 -5.94
C PRO A 266 -7.83 8.51 -4.93
N VAL A 267 -8.08 7.48 -4.12
CA VAL A 267 -7.11 6.94 -3.14
C VAL A 267 -5.94 6.28 -3.85
N TYR A 268 -6.22 5.57 -4.96
CA TYR A 268 -5.20 4.96 -5.79
C TYR A 268 -4.20 5.98 -6.34
N LEU A 269 -4.68 7.10 -6.89
CA LEU A 269 -3.87 8.20 -7.39
C LEU A 269 -3.10 8.90 -6.27
N LEU A 270 -3.81 9.33 -5.23
CA LEU A 270 -3.24 10.16 -4.17
C LEU A 270 -2.14 9.43 -3.39
N SER A 271 -2.33 8.14 -3.10
CA SER A 271 -1.31 7.31 -2.46
C SER A 271 -0.03 7.21 -3.29
N GLY A 272 -0.16 6.99 -4.61
CA GLY A 272 0.98 6.94 -5.53
C GLY A 272 1.71 8.29 -5.64
N ILE A 273 0.96 9.39 -5.78
CA ILE A 273 1.50 10.75 -5.90
C ILE A 273 2.31 11.13 -4.66
N ILE A 274 1.76 10.92 -3.46
CA ILE A 274 2.43 11.31 -2.20
C ILE A 274 3.74 10.56 -2.02
N LEU A 275 3.75 9.25 -2.22
CA LEU A 275 4.95 8.43 -2.04
C LEU A 275 6.01 8.74 -3.09
N PHE A 276 5.59 8.91 -4.35
CA PHE A 276 6.53 9.19 -5.43
C PHE A 276 7.09 10.61 -5.36
N ASN A 277 6.28 11.61 -5.03
CA ASN A 277 6.75 12.99 -4.81
C ASN A 277 7.74 13.06 -3.64
N PHE A 278 7.45 12.35 -2.54
CA PHE A 278 8.41 12.25 -1.44
C PHE A 278 9.74 11.64 -1.90
N PHE A 279 9.71 10.55 -2.66
CA PHE A 279 10.90 9.89 -3.19
C PHE A 279 11.73 10.85 -4.05
N THR A 280 11.11 11.50 -5.03
CA THR A 280 11.82 12.40 -5.95
C THR A 280 12.36 13.65 -5.26
N ASP A 281 11.57 14.26 -4.36
CA ASP A 281 11.99 15.43 -3.59
C ASP A 281 13.12 15.10 -2.61
N ALA A 282 12.98 14.01 -1.85
CA ALA A 282 13.95 13.61 -0.85
C ALA A 282 15.31 13.27 -1.48
N VAL A 283 15.29 12.50 -2.56
CA VAL A 283 16.51 12.11 -3.26
C VAL A 283 17.12 13.31 -4.01
N GLY A 284 16.31 14.13 -4.67
CA GLY A 284 16.79 15.32 -5.38
C GLY A 284 17.43 16.36 -4.45
N GLN A 285 16.82 16.64 -3.29
CA GLN A 285 17.41 17.54 -2.29
C GLN A 285 18.63 16.91 -1.61
N GLY A 286 18.59 15.59 -1.36
CA GLY A 286 19.73 14.86 -0.81
C GLY A 286 20.93 14.87 -1.75
N LEU A 287 20.70 14.71 -3.06
CA LEU A 287 21.72 14.75 -4.11
C LEU A 287 22.55 16.04 -4.06
N THR A 288 21.90 17.19 -4.03
CA THR A 288 22.58 18.50 -4.02
C THR A 288 23.10 18.92 -2.64
N SER A 289 22.87 18.12 -1.59
CA SER A 289 23.08 18.52 -0.19
C SER A 289 24.54 18.80 0.17
N ILE A 290 25.49 18.04 -0.37
CA ILE A 290 26.93 18.24 -0.09
C ILE A 290 27.42 19.50 -0.77
N VAL A 291 27.16 19.64 -2.06
CA VAL A 291 27.57 20.79 -2.86
C VAL A 291 26.93 22.08 -2.36
N GLY A 292 25.64 22.05 -2.06
CA GLY A 292 24.91 23.21 -1.53
C GLY A 292 25.34 23.66 -0.12
N ASN A 293 26.07 22.84 0.64
CA ASN A 293 26.60 23.19 1.95
C ASN A 293 28.16 23.20 1.97
N ALA A 294 28.81 23.38 0.82
CA ALA A 294 30.26 23.44 0.66
C ALA A 294 30.95 24.39 1.66
N SER A 295 30.40 25.59 1.81
CA SER A 295 30.93 26.60 2.73
C SER A 295 30.87 26.22 4.21
N LEU A 296 29.95 25.36 4.60
CA LEU A 296 29.86 24.82 5.96
C LEU A 296 30.83 23.66 6.14
N ILE A 297 30.94 22.78 5.16
CA ILE A 297 31.81 21.60 5.18
C ILE A 297 33.28 21.99 5.31
N THR A 298 33.67 23.09 4.69
CA THR A 298 35.06 23.61 4.74
C THR A 298 35.40 24.36 6.03
N LYS A 299 34.37 24.91 6.73
CA LYS A 299 34.60 25.74 7.92
C LYS A 299 34.36 25.03 9.24
N VAL A 300 33.49 24.01 9.26
CA VAL A 300 33.06 23.34 10.49
C VAL A 300 33.20 21.84 10.34
N TYR A 301 33.85 21.19 11.29
CA TYR A 301 33.96 19.74 11.31
C TYR A 301 32.64 19.11 11.76
N VAL A 302 31.80 18.76 10.76
CA VAL A 302 30.56 17.99 10.94
C VAL A 302 30.66 16.76 10.04
N PRO A 303 30.22 15.56 10.52
CA PRO A 303 30.15 14.38 9.66
C PRO A 303 29.30 14.65 8.42
N LYS A 304 29.91 14.46 7.24
CA LYS A 304 29.34 14.89 5.95
C LYS A 304 28.01 14.19 5.63
N TYR A 305 27.78 12.96 6.11
CA TYR A 305 26.52 12.24 5.93
C TYR A 305 25.30 12.91 6.59
N ILE A 306 25.51 13.82 7.54
CA ILE A 306 24.40 14.56 8.20
C ILE A 306 23.65 15.40 7.16
N TYR A 307 24.32 15.98 6.16
CA TYR A 307 23.68 16.85 5.16
C TYR A 307 22.63 16.10 4.32
N PRO A 308 22.94 15.00 3.61
CA PRO A 308 21.93 14.26 2.85
C PRO A 308 20.85 13.66 3.77
N VAL A 309 21.20 13.14 4.94
CA VAL A 309 20.21 12.58 5.88
C VAL A 309 19.23 13.65 6.36
N THR A 310 19.69 14.84 6.73
CA THR A 310 18.79 15.94 7.18
C THR A 310 17.85 16.42 6.09
N ARG A 311 18.29 16.44 4.83
CA ARG A 311 17.38 16.76 3.69
C ARG A 311 16.27 15.75 3.54
N VAL A 312 16.58 14.46 3.60
CA VAL A 312 15.57 13.40 3.54
C VAL A 312 14.59 13.47 4.72
N VAL A 313 15.10 13.69 5.93
CA VAL A 313 14.26 13.87 7.14
C VAL A 313 13.38 15.13 7.02
N SER A 314 13.89 16.21 6.46
CA SER A 314 13.10 17.43 6.22
C SER A 314 11.96 17.17 5.22
N CYS A 315 12.21 16.43 4.15
CA CYS A 315 11.18 16.02 3.18
C CYS A 315 10.14 15.08 3.78
N SER A 316 10.55 14.19 4.72
CA SER A 316 9.62 13.26 5.36
C SER A 316 8.54 13.95 6.20
N ILE A 317 8.82 15.13 6.75
CA ILE A 317 7.81 15.94 7.45
C ILE A 317 6.69 16.35 6.48
N ASN A 318 7.04 16.80 5.27
CA ASN A 318 6.04 17.13 4.24
C ASN A 318 5.22 15.89 3.83
N MET A 319 5.87 14.73 3.69
CA MET A 319 5.17 13.46 3.40
C MET A 319 4.17 13.13 4.51
N LEU A 320 4.57 13.24 5.78
CA LEU A 320 3.66 12.96 6.91
C LEU A 320 2.46 13.92 6.94
N ILE A 321 2.67 15.20 6.62
CA ILE A 321 1.57 16.16 6.48
C ILE A 321 0.66 15.75 5.31
N SER A 322 1.21 15.28 4.20
CA SER A 322 0.44 14.84 3.03
C SER A 322 -0.31 13.51 3.24
N VAL A 323 0.05 12.71 4.24
CA VAL A 323 -0.73 11.52 4.63
C VAL A 323 -2.09 11.91 5.23
N ILE A 324 -2.20 13.09 5.85
CA ILE A 324 -3.48 13.55 6.44
C ILE A 324 -4.57 13.67 5.36
N PRO A 325 -4.38 14.44 4.25
CA PRO A 325 -5.37 14.48 3.18
C PRO A 325 -5.63 13.11 2.54
N LEU A 326 -4.64 12.23 2.47
CA LEU A 326 -4.83 10.87 1.99
C LEU A 326 -5.85 10.10 2.85
N LEU A 327 -5.73 10.16 4.17
CA LEU A 327 -6.68 9.52 5.08
C LEU A 327 -8.07 10.17 5.01
N ILE A 328 -8.14 11.49 4.85
CA ILE A 328 -9.41 12.20 4.68
C ILE A 328 -10.11 11.76 3.38
N VAL A 329 -9.39 11.70 2.26
CA VAL A 329 -9.95 11.24 0.97
C VAL A 329 -10.38 9.78 1.08
N THR A 330 -9.62 8.92 1.76
CA THR A 330 -9.98 7.52 2.00
C THR A 330 -11.32 7.41 2.74
N LEU A 331 -11.55 8.25 3.76
CA LEU A 331 -12.83 8.30 4.48
C LEU A 331 -13.97 8.82 3.61
N LEU A 332 -13.74 9.92 2.87
CA LEU A 332 -14.77 10.54 2.03
C LEU A 332 -15.21 9.66 0.85
N THR A 333 -14.34 8.80 0.37
CA THR A 333 -14.63 7.85 -0.72
C THR A 333 -15.28 6.54 -0.25
N GLY A 334 -15.66 6.46 1.03
CA GLY A 334 -16.36 5.30 1.58
C GLY A 334 -15.49 4.07 1.83
N ALA A 335 -14.15 4.17 1.66
CA ALA A 335 -13.26 3.08 2.00
C ALA A 335 -13.22 2.88 3.53
N LYS A 336 -13.44 1.65 3.98
CA LYS A 336 -13.43 1.34 5.42
C LYS A 336 -11.99 1.44 5.96
N ILE A 337 -11.76 2.35 6.89
CA ILE A 337 -10.48 2.41 7.62
C ILE A 337 -10.46 1.24 8.62
N THR A 338 -9.65 0.25 8.30
CA THR A 338 -9.39 -0.91 9.15
C THR A 338 -8.16 -0.71 10.03
N PRO A 339 -7.93 -1.51 11.08
CA PRO A 339 -6.68 -1.50 11.83
C PRO A 339 -5.41 -1.72 10.99
N ALA A 340 -5.54 -2.20 9.73
CA ALA A 340 -4.43 -2.32 8.79
C ALA A 340 -3.70 -0.97 8.54
N VAL A 341 -4.38 0.18 8.72
CA VAL A 341 -3.77 1.52 8.62
C VAL A 341 -2.58 1.68 9.59
N LEU A 342 -2.58 0.97 10.71
CA LEU A 342 -1.43 0.96 11.64
C LEU A 342 -0.15 0.36 11.03
N LEU A 343 -0.24 -0.31 9.88
CA LEU A 343 0.92 -0.83 9.13
C LEU A 343 1.56 0.22 8.22
N LEU A 344 0.91 1.36 7.96
CA LEU A 344 1.45 2.45 7.14
C LEU A 344 2.84 2.93 7.61
N PRO A 345 3.11 3.15 8.91
CA PRO A 345 4.41 3.58 9.38
C PRO A 345 5.55 2.65 8.97
N PHE A 346 5.31 1.34 8.82
CA PHE A 346 6.32 0.40 8.34
C PHE A 346 6.74 0.72 6.89
N ALA A 347 5.77 0.89 5.98
CA ALA A 347 6.06 1.21 4.58
C ALA A 347 6.76 2.56 4.45
N LEU A 348 6.30 3.57 5.20
CA LEU A 348 6.88 4.92 5.20
C LEU A 348 8.31 4.92 5.77
N ALA A 349 8.58 4.12 6.81
CA ALA A 349 9.92 3.97 7.37
C ALA A 349 10.87 3.26 6.39
N CYS A 350 10.41 2.20 5.71
CA CYS A 350 11.19 1.53 4.66
C CYS A 350 11.50 2.48 3.50
N LEU A 351 10.51 3.23 3.02
CA LEU A 351 10.70 4.21 1.97
C LEU A 351 11.69 5.33 2.39
N LEU A 352 11.57 5.83 3.62
CA LEU A 352 12.50 6.82 4.17
C LEU A 352 13.94 6.28 4.19
N LEU A 353 14.14 5.05 4.64
CA LEU A 353 15.44 4.40 4.68
C LEU A 353 16.01 4.19 3.27
N PHE A 354 15.16 3.81 2.31
CA PHE A 354 15.53 3.73 0.89
C PHE A 354 15.99 5.07 0.34
N CYS A 355 15.25 6.15 0.61
CA CYS A 355 15.60 7.51 0.20
C CYS A 355 16.92 7.99 0.83
N ILE A 356 17.19 7.65 2.09
CA ILE A 356 18.50 7.94 2.73
C ILE A 356 19.61 7.26 1.97
N GLY A 357 19.48 5.97 1.65
CA GLY A 357 20.49 5.24 0.88
C GLY A 357 20.73 5.83 -0.50
N MET A 358 19.68 6.13 -1.25
CA MET A 358 19.76 6.78 -2.56
C MET A 358 20.40 8.17 -2.47
N SER A 359 20.03 8.97 -1.47
CA SER A 359 20.59 10.31 -1.26
C SER A 359 22.08 10.27 -0.94
N LEU A 360 22.53 9.31 -0.12
CA LEU A 360 23.96 9.09 0.15
C LEU A 360 24.71 8.70 -1.11
N LEU A 361 24.16 7.81 -1.93
CA LEU A 361 24.77 7.40 -3.19
C LEU A 361 24.88 8.57 -4.16
N LEU A 362 23.74 9.23 -4.45
CA LEU A 362 23.68 10.28 -5.46
C LEU A 362 24.40 11.56 -5.03
N SER A 363 24.41 11.91 -3.73
CA SER A 363 25.23 13.03 -3.26
C SER A 363 26.72 12.78 -3.41
N THR A 364 27.14 11.51 -3.33
CA THR A 364 28.53 11.14 -3.61
C THR A 364 28.86 11.30 -5.10
N THR A 365 28.00 10.83 -6.00
CA THR A 365 28.21 10.96 -7.45
C THR A 365 28.18 12.42 -7.90
N GLU A 366 27.30 13.25 -7.32
CA GLU A 366 27.20 14.67 -7.62
C GLU A 366 28.48 15.46 -7.28
N VAL A 367 29.17 15.11 -6.20
CA VAL A 367 30.44 15.76 -5.85
C VAL A 367 31.48 15.54 -6.92
N PHE A 368 31.55 14.38 -7.57
CA PHE A 368 32.49 14.06 -8.61
C PHE A 368 32.01 14.45 -10.02
N PHE A 369 30.71 14.33 -10.26
CA PHE A 369 30.06 14.54 -11.55
C PHE A 369 28.83 15.44 -11.38
N ARG A 370 28.99 16.73 -11.57
CA ARG A 370 27.94 17.76 -11.42
C ARG A 370 26.72 17.56 -12.32
N ASP A 371 26.86 16.76 -13.38
CA ASP A 371 25.75 16.44 -14.29
C ASP A 371 24.76 15.44 -13.71
N THR A 372 25.09 14.82 -12.57
CA THR A 372 24.22 13.85 -11.88
C THR A 372 22.82 14.44 -11.57
N GLN A 373 22.75 15.74 -11.26
CA GLN A 373 21.46 16.41 -11.01
C GLN A 373 20.54 16.45 -12.24
N TYR A 374 21.09 16.63 -13.44
CA TYR A 374 20.33 16.62 -14.69
C TYR A 374 19.90 15.20 -15.05
N LEU A 375 20.79 14.22 -14.88
CA LEU A 375 20.49 12.81 -15.07
C LEU A 375 19.41 12.33 -14.11
N TRP A 376 19.41 12.79 -12.86
CA TRP A 376 18.38 12.46 -11.90
C TRP A 376 16.99 12.90 -12.37
N GLY A 377 16.87 14.08 -12.98
CA GLY A 377 15.61 14.56 -13.56
C GLY A 377 15.04 13.58 -14.58
N ILE A 378 15.88 13.07 -15.47
CA ILE A 378 15.46 12.11 -16.51
C ILE A 378 15.16 10.75 -15.89
N VAL A 379 16.03 10.24 -15.03
CA VAL A 379 15.87 8.93 -14.36
C VAL A 379 14.59 8.91 -13.53
N SER A 380 14.31 9.96 -12.77
CA SER A 380 13.09 10.05 -11.95
C SER A 380 11.83 10.09 -12.81
N LEU A 381 11.85 10.72 -13.96
CA LEU A 381 10.74 10.74 -14.92
C LEU A 381 10.48 9.33 -15.50
N VAL A 382 11.52 8.63 -15.95
CA VAL A 382 11.41 7.25 -16.42
C VAL A 382 10.88 6.34 -15.30
N TRP A 383 11.38 6.51 -14.08
CA TRP A 383 10.95 5.72 -12.93
C TRP A 383 9.48 5.97 -12.57
N MET A 384 9.01 7.21 -12.75
CA MET A 384 7.60 7.56 -12.56
C MET A 384 6.68 6.77 -13.52
N TYR A 385 7.05 6.69 -14.80
CA TYR A 385 6.29 5.91 -15.78
C TYR A 385 6.47 4.40 -15.65
N ALA A 386 7.61 3.94 -15.13
CA ALA A 386 7.83 2.53 -14.82
C ALA A 386 7.08 2.05 -13.56
N THR A 387 6.53 2.99 -12.77
CA THR A 387 5.72 2.68 -11.59
C THR A 387 4.25 2.92 -11.95
N PRO A 388 3.32 1.98 -11.72
CA PRO A 388 1.90 2.15 -12.06
C PRO A 388 1.23 3.14 -11.08
N LEU A 389 1.48 4.44 -11.28
CA LEU A 389 0.92 5.51 -10.45
C LEU A 389 -0.47 5.92 -10.93
N PHE A 390 -0.67 6.02 -12.25
CA PHE A 390 -1.85 6.60 -12.89
C PHE A 390 -2.68 5.56 -13.65
N TYR A 391 -2.14 4.38 -13.88
CA TYR A 391 -2.75 3.32 -14.68
C TYR A 391 -2.81 2.01 -13.89
N PRO A 392 -3.73 1.10 -14.20
CA PRO A 392 -3.84 -0.18 -13.52
C PRO A 392 -2.65 -1.09 -13.82
N GLU A 393 -2.29 -1.93 -12.85
CA GLU A 393 -1.12 -2.81 -12.91
C GLU A 393 -1.18 -3.83 -14.07
N ASN A 394 -2.37 -4.17 -14.53
CA ASN A 394 -2.62 -5.17 -15.58
C ASN A 394 -2.37 -4.65 -17.02
N ILE A 395 -2.24 -3.34 -17.22
CA ILE A 395 -1.94 -2.75 -18.56
C ILE A 395 -0.55 -3.18 -19.04
N ILE A 396 0.40 -3.43 -18.13
CA ILE A 396 1.76 -3.80 -18.53
C ILE A 396 1.77 -5.23 -19.06
N PRO A 397 2.21 -5.45 -20.32
CA PRO A 397 2.31 -6.78 -20.92
C PRO A 397 3.14 -7.73 -20.06
N ALA A 398 2.78 -9.04 -20.09
CA ALA A 398 3.41 -10.06 -19.25
C ALA A 398 4.94 -10.10 -19.36
N GLN A 399 5.48 -9.83 -20.56
CA GLN A 399 6.91 -9.79 -20.84
C GLN A 399 7.67 -8.67 -20.11
N PHE A 400 6.99 -7.57 -19.69
CA PHE A 400 7.58 -6.44 -18.98
C PHE A 400 7.27 -6.42 -17.48
N ARG A 401 6.53 -7.41 -16.95
CA ARG A 401 6.21 -7.48 -15.51
C ARG A 401 7.43 -7.59 -14.60
N PHE A 402 8.57 -8.07 -15.15
CA PHE A 402 9.81 -8.09 -14.39
C PHE A 402 10.27 -6.70 -13.96
N ILE A 403 9.97 -5.64 -14.73
CA ILE A 403 10.28 -4.24 -14.39
C ILE A 403 9.55 -3.84 -13.11
N GLN A 404 8.27 -4.22 -12.97
CA GLN A 404 7.51 -3.98 -11.74
C GLN A 404 8.10 -4.74 -10.56
N THR A 405 8.47 -6.02 -10.76
CA THR A 405 9.03 -6.86 -9.68
C THR A 405 10.38 -6.34 -9.18
N LEU A 406 11.20 -5.76 -10.06
CA LEU A 406 12.49 -5.17 -9.68
C LEU A 406 12.38 -3.73 -9.14
N ASN A 407 11.25 -3.09 -9.34
CA ASN A 407 11.04 -1.69 -8.95
C ASN A 407 10.68 -1.55 -7.45
N PRO A 408 11.57 -1.01 -6.59
CA PRO A 408 11.27 -0.83 -5.17
C PRO A 408 10.07 0.09 -4.93
N MET A 409 9.91 1.16 -5.73
CA MET A 409 8.79 2.09 -5.58
C MET A 409 7.45 1.42 -5.82
N TYR A 410 7.38 0.47 -6.75
CA TYR A 410 6.19 -0.35 -6.97
C TYR A 410 5.76 -1.08 -5.69
N HIS A 411 6.71 -1.70 -4.99
CA HIS A 411 6.41 -2.45 -3.76
C HIS A 411 5.90 -1.54 -2.63
N TYR A 412 6.48 -0.34 -2.45
CA TYR A 412 6.01 0.61 -1.44
C TYR A 412 4.61 1.14 -1.76
N VAL A 413 4.37 1.52 -3.00
CA VAL A 413 3.06 2.03 -3.44
C VAL A 413 1.99 0.95 -3.31
N ARG A 414 2.27 -0.27 -3.79
CA ARG A 414 1.36 -1.41 -3.69
C ARG A 414 1.05 -1.76 -2.24
N PHE A 415 2.06 -1.75 -1.37
CA PHE A 415 1.90 -2.00 0.06
C PHE A 415 0.89 -1.02 0.68
N VAL A 416 1.04 0.28 0.43
CA VAL A 416 0.14 1.32 0.95
C VAL A 416 -1.26 1.21 0.36
N ARG A 417 -1.39 0.91 -0.95
CA ARG A 417 -2.69 0.69 -1.60
C ARG A 417 -3.44 -0.50 -1.02
N THR A 418 -2.76 -1.62 -0.78
CA THR A 418 -3.37 -2.81 -0.16
C THR A 418 -3.98 -2.46 1.20
N ILE A 419 -3.30 -1.64 2.01
CA ILE A 419 -3.79 -1.20 3.31
C ILE A 419 -5.00 -0.27 3.19
N LEU A 420 -4.93 0.73 2.28
CA LEU A 420 -5.94 1.80 2.23
C LEU A 420 -7.17 1.44 1.39
N ILE A 421 -6.99 0.68 0.30
CA ILE A 421 -8.07 0.33 -0.61
C ILE A 421 -8.71 -1.01 -0.21
N ASN A 422 -7.88 -2.03 0.00
CA ASN A 422 -8.36 -3.37 0.34
C ASN A 422 -8.61 -3.53 1.85
N GLY A 423 -8.11 -2.62 2.69
CA GLY A 423 -8.28 -2.67 4.14
C GLY A 423 -7.63 -3.87 4.83
N CYS A 424 -6.66 -4.52 4.19
CA CYS A 424 -6.03 -5.74 4.67
C CYS A 424 -4.50 -5.63 4.77
N SER A 425 -3.89 -6.57 5.50
CA SER A 425 -2.43 -6.69 5.54
C SER A 425 -1.91 -7.20 4.20
N PRO A 426 -0.84 -6.60 3.66
CA PRO A 426 -0.12 -7.15 2.52
C PRO A 426 0.45 -8.55 2.80
N GLU A 427 0.78 -9.27 1.76
CA GLU A 427 1.46 -10.57 1.86
C GLU A 427 2.82 -10.45 2.56
N PRO A 428 3.30 -11.50 3.29
CA PRO A 428 4.62 -11.49 3.93
C PRO A 428 5.77 -11.17 2.98
N LYS A 429 5.64 -11.59 1.71
CA LYS A 429 6.59 -11.27 0.64
C LYS A 429 6.73 -9.76 0.42
N ALA A 430 5.64 -9.00 0.54
CA ALA A 430 5.68 -7.55 0.38
C ALA A 430 6.46 -6.87 1.50
N TYR A 431 6.31 -7.33 2.76
CA TYR A 431 7.13 -6.86 3.88
C TYR A 431 8.61 -7.10 3.65
N LEU A 432 8.96 -8.33 3.21
CA LEU A 432 10.34 -8.70 2.93
C LEU A 432 10.93 -7.85 1.81
N LEU A 433 10.21 -7.66 0.71
CA LEU A 433 10.68 -6.87 -0.44
C LEU A 433 10.86 -5.39 -0.07
N CYS A 434 9.94 -4.80 0.69
CA CYS A 434 10.07 -3.43 1.18
C CYS A 434 11.26 -3.27 2.13
N ALA A 435 11.43 -4.18 3.09
CA ALA A 435 12.54 -4.12 4.04
C ALA A 435 13.89 -4.41 3.36
N ALA A 436 13.96 -5.43 2.51
CA ALA A 436 15.18 -5.81 1.82
C ALA A 436 15.67 -4.70 0.88
N SER A 437 14.80 -4.13 0.06
CA SER A 437 15.15 -3.02 -0.84
C SER A 437 15.64 -1.79 -0.07
N ALA A 438 14.98 -1.45 1.05
CA ALA A 438 15.36 -0.35 1.91
C ALA A 438 16.76 -0.57 2.54
N LEU A 439 16.99 -1.75 3.12
CA LEU A 439 18.24 -2.09 3.77
C LEU A 439 19.40 -2.20 2.76
N LEU A 440 19.18 -2.88 1.63
CA LEU A 440 20.22 -3.02 0.59
C LEU A 440 20.67 -1.66 0.06
N MET A 441 19.67 -0.77 -0.24
CA MET A 441 20.01 0.56 -0.75
C MET A 441 20.70 1.43 0.30
N CYS A 442 20.25 1.37 1.56
CA CYS A 442 20.87 2.10 2.65
C CYS A 442 22.32 1.65 2.91
N VAL A 443 22.56 0.34 2.96
CA VAL A 443 23.89 -0.22 3.17
C VAL A 443 24.80 0.12 1.99
N PHE A 444 24.31 -0.06 0.75
CA PHE A 444 25.09 0.26 -0.46
C PHE A 444 25.45 1.75 -0.51
N GLY A 445 24.48 2.64 -0.33
CA GLY A 445 24.72 4.09 -0.30
C GLY A 445 25.68 4.50 0.81
N ALA A 446 25.53 3.94 2.01
CA ALA A 446 26.43 4.23 3.13
C ALA A 446 27.87 3.75 2.88
N ILE A 447 28.07 2.58 2.28
CA ILE A 447 29.40 2.06 1.92
C ILE A 447 30.08 2.98 0.90
N VAL A 448 29.37 3.33 -0.19
CA VAL A 448 29.90 4.20 -1.25
C VAL A 448 30.26 5.58 -0.68
N PHE A 449 29.36 6.15 0.11
CA PHE A 449 29.56 7.44 0.76
C PHE A 449 30.79 7.42 1.69
N LYS A 450 30.85 6.43 2.60
CA LYS A 450 31.96 6.28 3.57
C LYS A 450 33.30 6.15 2.86
N LYS A 451 33.36 5.41 1.75
CA LYS A 451 34.61 5.20 0.98
C LYS A 451 35.11 6.48 0.32
N ASN A 452 34.22 7.39 -0.05
CA ASN A 452 34.56 8.56 -0.85
C ASN A 452 34.48 9.90 -0.08
N GLN A 453 33.89 9.94 1.11
CA GLN A 453 33.67 11.18 1.86
C GLN A 453 34.93 12.00 2.14
N ASP A 454 36.09 11.36 2.29
CA ASP A 454 37.34 12.05 2.63
C ASP A 454 37.83 12.91 1.44
N LYS A 455 37.50 12.48 0.20
CA LYS A 455 37.85 13.20 -1.02
C LYS A 455 36.97 14.41 -1.29
N PHE A 456 35.80 14.53 -0.65
CA PHE A 456 34.82 15.59 -0.95
C PHE A 456 35.41 17.01 -0.82
N ILE A 457 36.29 17.22 0.16
CA ILE A 457 36.92 18.53 0.37
C ILE A 457 37.75 19.00 -0.85
N LEU A 458 38.22 18.06 -1.67
CA LEU A 458 39.02 18.35 -2.87
C LEU A 458 38.16 18.76 -4.06
N TYR A 459 36.85 18.40 -4.07
CA TYR A 459 35.95 18.58 -5.22
C TYR A 459 34.79 19.55 -4.92
N VAL A 460 34.60 19.93 -3.68
CA VAL A 460 33.62 20.89 -3.20
C VAL A 460 34.27 22.23 -2.92
#